data_d32dd1e5f6c186e85328533792ec6e61
#
_entry.id   d32dd1e5f6c186e85328533792ec6e61
#
_cell.length_a   1.000
_cell.length_b   1.000
_cell.length_c   1.000
_cell.angle_alpha   90.00
_cell.angle_beta   90.00
_cell.angle_gamma   90.00
#
_symmetry.space_group_name_H-M   'P 1'
#
loop_
_entity.id
_entity.type
_entity.pdbx_description
1 polymer ?
#
loop_
_entity_poly.entity_id
_entity_poly.type
_entity_poly.pdbx_seq_one_letter_code
_entity_poly.pdbx_strand_id
1 'polypeptide(L)'
;MVVSESVVGDLDVLDTLELFQSTIYAVEALGISQSSCSRRYRSFSQLFDFGFDRVDGVYRATRNFDMLAGLRQATQKRRVRQGRFRYGIGWQMEGLMDGFVEGPLASQGQDLAGDRFAVHTMDSWRVLNLLENRLIDYWIGGLLDYGSLLEQPMQRLRFERLHVTDAVMAVPLCRFDLQLVSHQAHPLHAQKVITADQVAPYPSPALDVGMAPMLMGQLHARSLATTPSGLKDHTFGCWQAAAADGISLSYSPPHDLARLQAYGIETLPYELGITEVGAVLGHRDAIEDGCFHTHLKAMAPLFRKSEAAAHGGLHWLC
;
A
#
# COMPACT_ATOMS: atom_id res chain seq x y z
N MET A 1 30.69 -12.80 -15.74
CA MET A 1 29.71 -12.45 -16.77
C MET A 1 29.10 -11.11 -16.36
N VAL A 2 29.47 -10.02 -17.02
CA VAL A 2 28.89 -8.70 -16.76
C VAL A 2 27.49 -8.74 -17.36
N VAL A 3 26.45 -8.77 -16.53
CA VAL A 3 25.07 -8.56 -16.99
C VAL A 3 25.05 -7.15 -17.55
N SER A 4 24.87 -7.02 -18.88
CA SER A 4 24.88 -5.71 -19.52
C SER A 4 23.75 -4.86 -18.97
N GLU A 5 23.93 -3.55 -18.91
CA GLU A 5 22.87 -2.60 -18.49
C GLU A 5 21.57 -2.78 -19.30
N SER A 6 21.69 -3.28 -20.54
CA SER A 6 20.52 -3.61 -21.39
C SER A 6 19.65 -4.73 -20.79
N VAL A 7 20.23 -5.79 -20.23
CA VAL A 7 19.47 -6.92 -19.65
C VAL A 7 18.67 -6.46 -18.42
N VAL A 8 19.26 -5.64 -17.56
CA VAL A 8 18.56 -5.08 -16.40
C VAL A 8 17.43 -4.16 -16.85
N GLY A 9 17.69 -3.28 -17.82
CA GLY A 9 16.67 -2.39 -18.34
C GLY A 9 15.52 -3.12 -19.04
N ASP A 10 15.77 -4.25 -19.69
CA ASP A 10 14.73 -5.05 -20.34
C ASP A 10 13.88 -5.84 -19.33
N LEU A 11 14.50 -6.33 -18.24
CA LEU A 11 13.76 -6.87 -17.11
C LEU A 11 12.87 -5.80 -16.44
N ASP A 12 13.38 -4.57 -16.29
CA ASP A 12 12.59 -3.45 -15.76
C ASP A 12 11.34 -3.17 -16.60
N VAL A 13 11.40 -3.30 -17.93
CA VAL A 13 10.22 -3.16 -18.80
C VAL A 13 9.20 -4.26 -18.52
N LEU A 14 9.66 -5.49 -18.40
CA LEU A 14 8.80 -6.65 -18.12
C LEU A 14 8.14 -6.52 -16.74
N ASP A 15 8.92 -6.19 -15.71
CA ASP A 15 8.45 -5.98 -14.35
C ASP A 15 7.42 -4.84 -14.26
N THR A 16 7.68 -3.75 -14.98
CA THR A 16 6.78 -2.59 -14.98
C THR A 16 5.44 -2.91 -15.68
N LEU A 17 5.46 -3.70 -16.75
CA LEU A 17 4.23 -4.20 -17.38
C LEU A 17 3.42 -5.11 -16.44
N GLU A 18 4.09 -6.00 -15.71
CA GLU A 18 3.43 -6.88 -14.74
C GLU A 18 2.91 -6.09 -13.52
N LEU A 19 3.63 -5.05 -13.10
CA LEU A 19 3.23 -4.18 -12.00
C LEU A 19 1.97 -3.36 -12.36
N PHE A 20 1.99 -2.65 -13.48
CA PHE A 20 0.90 -1.75 -13.85
C PHE A 20 -0.24 -2.42 -14.63
N GLN A 21 -0.01 -3.60 -15.18
CA GLN A 21 -0.98 -4.31 -16.03
C GLN A 21 -1.49 -3.48 -17.23
N SER A 22 -0.73 -2.43 -17.58
CA SER A 22 -1.07 -1.46 -18.63
C SER A 22 0.17 -1.00 -19.36
N THR A 23 0.14 -1.08 -20.70
CA THR A 23 1.22 -0.54 -21.54
C THR A 23 1.30 0.99 -21.46
N ILE A 24 0.17 1.67 -21.26
CA ILE A 24 0.12 3.13 -21.17
C ILE A 24 0.88 3.59 -19.93
N TYR A 25 0.53 3.08 -18.75
CA TYR A 25 1.20 3.44 -17.51
C TYR A 25 2.65 2.96 -17.47
N ALA A 26 2.95 1.80 -18.05
CA ALA A 26 4.32 1.30 -18.11
C ALA A 26 5.24 2.19 -18.96
N VAL A 27 4.79 2.67 -20.12
CA VAL A 27 5.61 3.55 -20.97
C VAL A 27 5.80 4.93 -20.36
N GLU A 28 4.80 5.45 -19.67
CA GLU A 28 4.88 6.70 -18.91
C GLU A 28 5.91 6.58 -17.79
N ALA A 29 5.81 5.56 -16.96
CA ALA A 29 6.73 5.31 -15.84
C ALA A 29 8.18 5.08 -16.29
N LEU A 30 8.38 4.48 -17.46
CA LEU A 30 9.71 4.18 -18.00
C LEU A 30 10.27 5.30 -18.92
N GLY A 31 9.46 6.28 -19.29
CA GLY A 31 9.87 7.35 -20.22
C GLY A 31 10.23 6.83 -21.61
N ILE A 32 9.60 5.75 -22.09
CA ILE A 32 9.86 5.13 -23.39
C ILE A 32 8.61 5.10 -24.28
N SER A 33 8.80 4.91 -25.59
CA SER A 33 7.66 4.76 -26.51
C SER A 33 7.00 3.37 -26.37
N GLN A 34 5.69 3.29 -26.69
CA GLN A 34 4.96 2.03 -26.66
C GLN A 34 5.57 0.96 -27.59
N SER A 35 6.08 1.36 -28.76
CA SER A 35 6.75 0.45 -29.69
C SER A 35 8.07 -0.07 -29.10
N SER A 36 8.83 0.78 -28.38
CA SER A 36 10.03 0.37 -27.68
C SER A 36 9.73 -0.60 -26.55
N CYS A 37 8.70 -0.31 -25.74
CA CYS A 37 8.22 -1.19 -24.68
C CYS A 37 7.88 -2.57 -25.24
N SER A 38 7.00 -2.63 -26.26
CA SER A 38 6.56 -3.88 -26.88
C SER A 38 7.72 -4.71 -27.46
N ARG A 39 8.67 -4.06 -28.12
CA ARG A 39 9.84 -4.74 -28.68
C ARG A 39 10.73 -5.30 -27.57
N ARG A 40 11.02 -4.51 -26.53
CA ARG A 40 11.93 -4.88 -25.45
C ARG A 40 11.39 -6.07 -24.65
N TYR A 41 10.15 -6.03 -24.18
CA TYR A 41 9.63 -7.13 -23.37
C TYR A 41 9.51 -8.43 -24.18
N ARG A 42 9.15 -8.37 -25.47
CA ARG A 42 9.06 -9.54 -26.33
C ARG A 42 10.44 -10.14 -26.60
N SER A 43 11.42 -9.30 -26.95
CA SER A 43 12.81 -9.75 -27.18
C SER A 43 13.38 -10.39 -25.91
N PHE A 44 13.18 -9.78 -24.76
CA PHE A 44 13.65 -10.31 -23.49
C PHE A 44 12.92 -11.62 -23.12
N SER A 45 11.61 -11.67 -23.28
CA SER A 45 10.83 -12.88 -23.06
C SER A 45 11.27 -14.04 -23.96
N GLN A 46 11.57 -13.77 -25.24
CA GLN A 46 12.08 -14.78 -26.18
C GLN A 46 13.48 -15.25 -25.80
N LEU A 47 14.37 -14.33 -25.41
CA LEU A 47 15.76 -14.67 -25.04
C LEU A 47 15.83 -15.67 -23.88
N PHE A 48 14.93 -15.56 -22.91
CA PHE A 48 14.88 -16.40 -21.73
C PHE A 48 13.72 -17.40 -21.73
N ASP A 49 12.95 -17.46 -22.80
CA ASP A 49 11.78 -18.33 -22.95
C ASP A 49 10.76 -18.19 -21.82
N PHE A 50 10.44 -16.96 -21.40
CA PHE A 50 9.49 -16.73 -20.32
C PHE A 50 8.03 -16.90 -20.74
N GLY A 51 7.74 -16.89 -22.05
CA GLY A 51 6.36 -16.86 -22.53
C GLY A 51 5.56 -15.68 -21.98
N PHE A 52 6.21 -14.51 -21.82
CA PHE A 52 5.59 -13.33 -21.23
C PHE A 52 4.64 -12.68 -22.24
N ASP A 53 3.39 -12.61 -21.85
CA ASP A 53 2.34 -11.99 -22.66
C ASP A 53 1.12 -11.61 -21.80
N ARG A 54 0.11 -11.02 -22.41
CA ARG A 54 -1.15 -10.69 -21.75
C ARG A 54 -2.09 -11.92 -21.77
N VAL A 55 -2.15 -12.63 -20.62
CA VAL A 55 -2.99 -13.81 -20.42
C VAL A 55 -4.17 -13.43 -19.54
N ASP A 56 -5.40 -13.62 -20.03
CA ASP A 56 -6.65 -13.26 -19.33
C ASP A 56 -6.68 -11.78 -18.89
N GLY A 57 -6.12 -10.90 -19.71
CA GLY A 57 -6.05 -9.47 -19.41
C GLY A 57 -4.87 -9.05 -18.52
N VAL A 58 -4.08 -9.99 -18.02
CA VAL A 58 -2.97 -9.75 -17.08
C VAL A 58 -1.63 -10.04 -17.77
N TYR A 59 -0.68 -9.09 -17.69
CA TYR A 59 0.70 -9.33 -18.13
C TYR A 59 1.41 -10.22 -17.14
N ARG A 60 1.90 -11.38 -17.61
CA ARG A 60 2.66 -12.33 -16.77
C ARG A 60 3.52 -13.27 -17.62
N ALA A 61 4.56 -13.83 -16.99
CA ALA A 61 5.27 -14.97 -17.54
C ALA A 61 4.40 -16.23 -17.43
N THR A 62 4.62 -17.20 -18.34
CA THR A 62 3.94 -18.49 -18.34
C THR A 62 4.90 -19.67 -18.26
N ARG A 63 6.21 -19.41 -18.37
CA ARG A 63 7.29 -20.42 -18.35
C ARG A 63 8.54 -19.88 -17.65
N ASN A 64 9.43 -20.77 -17.28
CA ASN A 64 10.75 -20.48 -16.72
C ASN A 64 10.71 -19.55 -15.49
N PHE A 65 9.73 -19.76 -14.61
CA PHE A 65 9.50 -18.95 -13.43
C PHE A 65 10.71 -18.87 -12.50
N ASP A 66 11.45 -19.98 -12.32
CA ASP A 66 12.63 -20.03 -11.45
C ASP A 66 13.73 -19.12 -11.98
N MET A 67 13.93 -19.08 -13.31
CA MET A 67 14.91 -18.19 -13.93
C MET A 67 14.52 -16.73 -13.75
N LEU A 68 13.25 -16.40 -13.98
CA LEU A 68 12.73 -15.04 -13.77
C LEU A 68 12.86 -14.62 -12.30
N ALA A 69 12.52 -15.50 -11.36
CA ALA A 69 12.69 -15.25 -9.92
C ALA A 69 14.17 -15.01 -9.56
N GLY A 70 15.10 -15.77 -10.12
CA GLY A 70 16.54 -15.57 -9.94
C GLY A 70 17.05 -14.22 -10.47
N LEU A 71 16.58 -13.80 -11.65
CA LEU A 71 16.91 -12.47 -12.20
C LEU A 71 16.34 -11.34 -11.33
N ARG A 72 15.10 -11.46 -10.88
CA ARG A 72 14.46 -10.51 -9.97
C ARG A 72 15.15 -10.43 -8.62
N GLN A 73 15.58 -11.57 -8.06
CA GLN A 73 16.35 -11.62 -6.82
C GLN A 73 17.70 -10.88 -6.96
N ALA A 74 18.42 -11.11 -8.06
CA ALA A 74 19.70 -10.46 -8.31
C ALA A 74 19.54 -8.94 -8.46
N THR A 75 18.51 -8.48 -9.21
CA THR A 75 18.23 -7.05 -9.41
C THR A 75 17.73 -6.39 -8.14
N GLN A 76 16.88 -7.04 -7.34
CA GLN A 76 16.44 -6.56 -6.03
C GLN A 76 17.63 -6.34 -5.10
N LYS A 77 18.52 -7.33 -4.95
CA LYS A 77 19.73 -7.19 -4.13
C LYS A 77 20.62 -6.02 -4.59
N ARG A 78 20.72 -5.81 -5.91
CA ARG A 78 21.45 -4.65 -6.45
C ARG A 78 20.78 -3.34 -6.05
N ARG A 79 19.44 -3.19 -6.22
CA ARG A 79 18.70 -1.98 -5.85
C ARG A 79 18.87 -1.67 -4.36
N VAL A 80 18.62 -2.66 -3.50
CA VAL A 80 18.73 -2.52 -2.03
C VAL A 80 20.13 -2.03 -1.63
N ARG A 81 21.21 -2.61 -2.19
CA ARG A 81 22.59 -2.18 -1.92
C ARG A 81 22.91 -0.78 -2.42
N GLN A 82 22.21 -0.31 -3.45
CA GLN A 82 22.37 1.04 -4.00
C GLN A 82 21.48 2.06 -3.27
N GLY A 83 20.69 1.66 -2.25
CA GLY A 83 19.72 2.52 -1.60
C GLY A 83 18.54 2.92 -2.50
N ARG A 84 18.34 2.20 -3.61
CA ARG A 84 17.24 2.45 -4.55
C ARG A 84 16.19 1.38 -4.33
N PHE A 85 14.99 1.80 -3.96
CA PHE A 85 13.90 0.90 -3.63
C PHE A 85 12.70 1.15 -4.54
N ARG A 86 12.01 0.08 -4.94
CA ARG A 86 10.67 0.12 -5.48
C ARG A 86 9.70 -0.14 -4.35
N TYR A 87 8.79 0.76 -4.09
CA TYR A 87 7.85 0.59 -2.98
C TYR A 87 6.46 1.10 -3.32
N GLY A 88 5.48 0.58 -2.63
CA GLY A 88 4.12 1.06 -2.65
C GLY A 88 3.65 1.45 -1.26
N ILE A 89 2.58 2.25 -1.21
CA ILE A 89 2.00 2.74 0.04
C ILE A 89 0.50 2.50 -0.01
N GLY A 90 -0.03 1.87 1.05
CA GLY A 90 -1.47 1.76 1.26
C GLY A 90 -2.06 3.09 1.71
N TRP A 91 -3.30 3.37 1.30
CA TRP A 91 -3.97 4.63 1.60
C TRP A 91 -3.97 4.97 3.10
N GLN A 92 -4.07 3.98 3.97
CA GLN A 92 -4.07 4.15 5.44
C GLN A 92 -2.75 4.72 5.98
N MET A 93 -1.65 4.63 5.22
CA MET A 93 -0.33 5.13 5.61
C MET A 93 0.12 6.32 4.75
N GLU A 94 -0.67 6.70 3.76
CA GLU A 94 -0.31 7.72 2.78
C GLU A 94 -0.07 9.08 3.44
N GLY A 95 -0.94 9.50 4.36
CA GLY A 95 -0.79 10.76 5.08
C GLY A 95 0.48 10.85 5.93
N LEU A 96 1.00 9.73 6.41
CA LEU A 96 2.29 9.70 7.11
C LEU A 96 3.48 9.92 6.16
N MET A 97 3.28 9.70 4.86
CA MET A 97 4.33 9.82 3.85
C MET A 97 4.35 11.17 3.14
N ASP A 98 3.32 11.99 3.24
CA ASP A 98 3.22 13.27 2.54
C ASP A 98 4.40 14.20 2.86
N GLY A 99 4.84 14.24 4.11
CA GLY A 99 6.03 15.00 4.51
C GLY A 99 7.36 14.56 3.89
N PHE A 100 7.41 13.32 3.34
CA PHE A 100 8.62 12.77 2.71
C PHE A 100 8.71 13.10 1.21
N VAL A 101 7.56 13.27 0.56
CA VAL A 101 7.52 13.44 -0.91
C VAL A 101 7.54 14.93 -1.28
N GLU A 102 6.87 15.77 -0.52
CA GLU A 102 6.64 17.18 -0.88
C GLU A 102 7.06 18.21 0.19
N GLY A 103 7.44 17.76 1.39
CA GLY A 103 7.74 18.62 2.53
C GLY A 103 9.24 18.92 2.75
N PRO A 104 9.57 19.67 3.82
CA PRO A 104 10.96 19.98 4.18
C PRO A 104 11.81 18.72 4.50
N LEU A 105 11.19 17.56 4.66
CA LEU A 105 11.86 16.28 4.81
C LEU A 105 12.21 15.63 3.46
N ALA A 106 11.69 16.15 2.34
CA ALA A 106 12.05 15.66 1.01
C ALA A 106 13.54 15.79 0.71
N SER A 107 14.19 16.84 1.23
CA SER A 107 15.64 17.05 1.11
C SER A 107 16.45 16.08 2.00
N GLN A 108 15.88 15.63 3.13
CA GLN A 108 16.48 14.62 4.00
C GLN A 108 16.16 13.21 3.50
N GLY A 109 15.07 13.04 2.74
CA GLY A 109 14.67 11.81 2.09
C GLY A 109 15.40 11.51 0.79
N GLN A 110 16.35 12.33 0.35
CA GLN A 110 17.17 12.02 -0.84
C GLN A 110 17.93 10.69 -0.69
N ASP A 111 18.31 10.30 0.52
CA ASP A 111 18.87 8.97 0.81
C ASP A 111 17.81 7.86 0.87
N LEU A 112 16.52 8.23 0.90
CA LEU A 112 15.38 7.31 0.85
C LEU A 112 14.76 7.27 -0.56
N ALA A 113 15.39 7.95 -1.53
CA ALA A 113 14.92 8.07 -2.90
C ALA A 113 14.80 6.69 -3.56
N GLY A 114 13.60 6.17 -3.53
CA GLY A 114 13.18 5.00 -4.27
C GLY A 114 12.19 5.40 -5.35
N ASP A 115 12.01 4.54 -6.31
CA ASP A 115 10.93 4.67 -7.28
C ASP A 115 9.61 4.35 -6.57
N ARG A 116 8.86 5.39 -6.15
CA ARG A 116 7.50 5.22 -5.63
C ARG A 116 6.61 4.80 -6.78
N PHE A 117 6.11 3.59 -6.70
CA PHE A 117 5.03 3.17 -7.58
C PHE A 117 3.71 3.50 -6.90
N ALA A 118 3.02 4.52 -7.42
CA ALA A 118 1.63 4.76 -7.06
C ALA A 118 0.80 3.59 -7.59
N VAL A 119 0.65 2.55 -6.82
CA VAL A 119 -0.21 1.43 -7.16
C VAL A 119 -1.58 1.75 -6.60
N HIS A 120 -2.42 2.28 -7.48
CA HIS A 120 -3.73 2.84 -7.13
C HIS A 120 -4.78 1.78 -6.73
N THR A 121 -4.56 0.51 -7.07
CA THR A 121 -5.53 -0.56 -6.81
C THR A 121 -4.83 -1.77 -6.24
N MET A 122 -4.86 -1.92 -4.92
CA MET A 122 -4.27 -3.12 -4.33
C MET A 122 -5.21 -3.78 -3.35
N ASP A 123 -5.71 -4.93 -3.76
CA ASP A 123 -6.12 -5.91 -2.79
C ASP A 123 -4.89 -6.46 -2.04
N SER A 124 -5.11 -6.95 -0.84
CA SER A 124 -4.05 -7.45 0.04
C SER A 124 -3.27 -8.62 -0.59
N TRP A 125 -3.95 -9.46 -1.39
CA TRP A 125 -3.34 -10.60 -2.07
C TRP A 125 -2.42 -10.15 -3.20
N ARG A 126 -2.81 -9.09 -3.92
CA ARG A 126 -1.94 -8.51 -4.95
C ARG A 126 -0.65 -7.95 -4.35
N VAL A 127 -0.73 -7.27 -3.21
CA VAL A 127 0.47 -6.79 -2.49
C VAL A 127 1.40 -7.97 -2.17
N LEU A 128 0.88 -9.06 -1.60
CA LEU A 128 1.68 -10.25 -1.34
C LEU A 128 2.33 -10.80 -2.61
N ASN A 129 1.55 -10.93 -3.68
CA ASN A 129 2.07 -11.41 -4.96
C ASN A 129 3.20 -10.53 -5.53
N LEU A 130 3.07 -9.21 -5.45
CA LEU A 130 4.10 -8.28 -5.90
C LEU A 130 5.39 -8.40 -5.07
N LEU A 131 5.26 -8.60 -3.75
CA LEU A 131 6.39 -8.79 -2.85
C LEU A 131 7.06 -10.16 -3.07
N GLU A 132 6.28 -11.23 -3.16
CA GLU A 132 6.77 -12.58 -3.41
C GLU A 132 7.52 -12.69 -4.74
N ASN A 133 6.99 -12.04 -5.78
CA ASN A 133 7.62 -11.97 -7.10
C ASN A 133 8.69 -10.87 -7.22
N ARG A 134 9.00 -10.15 -6.15
CA ARG A 134 10.04 -9.10 -6.09
C ARG A 134 9.84 -7.95 -7.09
N LEU A 135 8.59 -7.71 -7.49
CA LEU A 135 8.20 -6.59 -8.35
C LEU A 135 8.31 -5.26 -7.61
N ILE A 136 8.01 -5.28 -6.30
CA ILE A 136 8.31 -4.21 -5.36
C ILE A 136 9.23 -4.75 -4.25
N ASP A 137 10.01 -3.87 -3.65
CA ASP A 137 10.97 -4.22 -2.60
C ASP A 137 10.30 -4.21 -1.23
N TYR A 138 9.38 -3.25 -1.02
CA TYR A 138 8.55 -3.20 0.18
C TYR A 138 7.22 -2.49 -0.07
N TRP A 139 6.28 -2.73 0.84
CA TRP A 139 4.98 -2.09 0.93
C TRP A 139 4.81 -1.49 2.32
N ILE A 140 4.29 -0.27 2.40
CA ILE A 140 3.93 0.38 3.67
C ILE A 140 2.40 0.42 3.74
N GLY A 141 1.82 -0.32 4.68
CA GLY A 141 0.35 -0.44 4.74
C GLY A 141 -0.14 -1.09 6.02
N GLY A 142 -1.44 -1.33 6.07
CA GLY A 142 -2.10 -1.99 7.19
C GLY A 142 -1.88 -3.51 7.21
N LEU A 143 -1.84 -4.10 8.41
CA LEU A 143 -1.74 -5.54 8.64
C LEU A 143 -3.08 -6.23 8.87
N LEU A 144 -4.18 -5.50 9.02
CA LEU A 144 -5.47 -6.08 9.38
C LEU A 144 -5.90 -7.21 8.44
N ASP A 145 -5.77 -6.99 7.14
CA ASP A 145 -6.15 -7.97 6.13
C ASP A 145 -5.23 -9.19 6.07
N TYR A 146 -4.05 -9.11 6.67
CA TYR A 146 -3.10 -10.23 6.82
C TYR A 146 -3.18 -10.88 8.21
N GLY A 147 -4.08 -10.41 9.08
CA GLY A 147 -4.15 -10.83 10.48
C GLY A 147 -4.35 -12.33 10.68
N SER A 148 -5.05 -13.00 9.75
CA SER A 148 -5.22 -14.46 9.75
C SER A 148 -3.95 -15.25 9.38
N LEU A 149 -2.95 -14.59 8.79
CA LEU A 149 -1.66 -15.18 8.41
C LEU A 149 -0.59 -14.98 9.51
N LEU A 150 -0.86 -14.13 10.50
CA LEU A 150 0.08 -13.83 11.55
C LEU A 150 0.01 -14.87 12.66
N GLU A 151 1.17 -15.29 13.17
CA GLU A 151 1.27 -16.22 14.30
C GLU A 151 0.82 -15.59 15.63
N GLN A 152 0.84 -14.25 15.72
CA GLN A 152 0.51 -13.50 16.93
C GLN A 152 -0.73 -12.61 16.74
N PRO A 153 -1.56 -12.46 17.79
CA PRO A 153 -2.65 -11.51 17.76
C PRO A 153 -2.16 -10.06 17.53
N MET A 154 -2.91 -9.29 16.73
CA MET A 154 -2.59 -7.89 16.38
C MET A 154 -2.27 -7.02 17.60
N GLN A 155 -2.94 -7.25 18.75
CA GLN A 155 -2.77 -6.49 19.98
C GLN A 155 -1.40 -6.72 20.65
N ARG A 156 -0.69 -7.78 20.31
CA ARG A 156 0.60 -8.17 20.90
C ARG A 156 1.79 -7.84 20.01
N LEU A 157 1.57 -7.31 18.81
CA LEU A 157 2.64 -6.99 17.88
C LEU A 157 3.60 -5.95 18.48
N ARG A 158 4.89 -6.12 18.18
CA ARG A 158 6.00 -5.24 18.56
C ARG A 158 6.81 -4.88 17.31
N PHE A 159 7.77 -4.01 17.44
CA PHE A 159 8.75 -3.72 16.39
C PHE A 159 9.74 -4.88 16.26
N GLU A 160 9.27 -5.95 15.67
CA GLU A 160 10.04 -7.16 15.38
C GLU A 160 9.60 -7.71 14.01
N ARG A 161 10.42 -8.59 13.46
CA ARG A 161 10.13 -9.23 12.17
C ARG A 161 9.07 -10.31 12.37
N LEU A 162 7.99 -10.18 11.63
CA LEU A 162 6.87 -11.12 11.66
C LEU A 162 6.76 -11.87 10.34
N HIS A 163 6.53 -13.17 10.38
CA HIS A 163 6.18 -13.93 9.19
C HIS A 163 4.74 -13.65 8.80
N VAL A 164 4.52 -13.31 7.53
CA VAL A 164 3.19 -13.15 6.92
C VAL A 164 2.92 -14.34 6.01
N THR A 165 3.89 -14.67 5.14
CA THR A 165 3.93 -15.92 4.36
C THR A 165 5.34 -16.51 4.44
N ASP A 166 5.58 -17.64 3.78
CA ASP A 166 6.93 -18.22 3.70
C ASP A 166 7.94 -17.25 3.05
N ALA A 167 7.50 -16.39 2.16
CA ALA A 167 8.34 -15.47 1.42
C ALA A 167 8.27 -14.02 1.92
N VAL A 168 7.18 -13.62 2.60
CA VAL A 168 6.95 -12.23 3.01
C VAL A 168 7.02 -12.08 4.52
N MET A 169 7.73 -11.05 4.95
CA MET A 169 7.81 -10.62 6.35
C MET A 169 7.24 -9.21 6.50
N ALA A 170 6.79 -8.89 7.70
CA ALA A 170 6.34 -7.57 8.11
C ALA A 170 7.13 -7.04 9.31
N VAL A 171 7.30 -5.73 9.38
CA VAL A 171 7.82 -5.00 10.54
C VAL A 171 6.78 -3.97 10.95
N PRO A 172 6.06 -4.18 12.05
CA PRO A 172 5.09 -3.23 12.56
C PRO A 172 5.72 -1.89 12.94
N LEU A 173 5.10 -0.79 12.55
CA LEU A 173 5.56 0.57 12.83
C LEU A 173 4.74 1.24 13.92
N CYS A 174 3.42 1.23 13.76
CA CYS A 174 2.49 1.91 14.65
C CYS A 174 1.16 1.17 14.72
N ARG A 175 0.36 1.51 15.72
CA ARG A 175 -1.02 1.06 15.89
C ARG A 175 -1.93 2.27 16.00
N PHE A 176 -3.13 2.18 15.42
CA PHE A 176 -4.15 3.20 15.53
C PHE A 176 -5.56 2.61 15.39
N ASP A 177 -6.54 3.30 15.94
CA ASP A 177 -7.94 2.94 15.79
C ASP A 177 -8.56 3.78 14.68
N LEU A 178 -9.32 3.12 13.80
CA LEU A 178 -10.04 3.80 12.74
C LEU A 178 -11.18 4.64 13.35
N GLN A 179 -11.36 5.83 12.82
CA GLN A 179 -12.38 6.79 13.22
C GLN A 179 -13.53 6.77 12.23
N LEU A 180 -14.78 6.86 12.72
CA LEU A 180 -15.93 7.12 11.87
C LEU A 180 -15.92 8.60 11.49
N VAL A 181 -16.05 8.90 10.20
CA VAL A 181 -16.02 10.26 9.65
C VAL A 181 -17.20 10.53 8.72
N SER A 182 -17.58 11.80 8.63
CA SER A 182 -18.58 12.28 7.67
C SER A 182 -18.39 13.77 7.42
N HIS A 183 -19.04 14.30 6.40
CA HIS A 183 -19.08 15.75 6.19
C HIS A 183 -19.72 16.48 7.39
N GLN A 184 -19.22 17.66 7.74
CA GLN A 184 -19.68 18.46 8.90
C GLN A 184 -21.19 18.79 8.89
N ALA A 185 -21.82 18.79 7.70
CA ALA A 185 -23.27 18.99 7.56
C ALA A 185 -24.09 17.74 7.87
N HIS A 186 -23.45 16.59 8.15
CA HIS A 186 -24.14 15.34 8.42
C HIS A 186 -24.95 15.42 9.73
N PRO A 187 -26.25 14.95 9.77
CA PRO A 187 -27.10 15.08 10.95
C PRO A 187 -26.55 14.51 12.24
N LEU A 188 -25.69 13.48 12.16
CA LEU A 188 -25.09 12.85 13.33
C LEU A 188 -24.12 13.74 14.10
N HIS A 189 -23.58 14.82 13.50
CA HIS A 189 -22.74 15.78 14.24
C HIS A 189 -23.50 16.54 15.34
N ALA A 190 -24.84 16.62 15.26
CA ALA A 190 -25.66 17.20 16.32
C ALA A 190 -25.80 16.29 17.56
N GLN A 191 -25.38 15.03 17.48
CA GLN A 191 -25.47 14.05 18.55
C GLN A 191 -24.21 14.07 19.42
N LYS A 192 -24.36 13.98 20.73
CA LYS A 192 -23.23 13.85 21.66
C LYS A 192 -22.73 12.39 21.80
N VAL A 193 -23.61 11.45 21.59
CA VAL A 193 -23.37 10.01 21.63
C VAL A 193 -24.14 9.40 20.47
N ILE A 194 -23.49 8.56 19.71
CA ILE A 194 -24.07 7.90 18.55
C ILE A 194 -24.14 6.41 18.84
N THR A 195 -25.27 5.78 18.51
CA THR A 195 -25.47 4.32 18.65
C THR A 195 -25.40 3.63 17.28
N ALA A 196 -25.21 2.32 17.28
CA ALA A 196 -25.20 1.53 16.05
C ALA A 196 -26.50 1.67 15.23
N ASP A 197 -27.67 1.73 15.91
CA ASP A 197 -28.96 1.90 15.26
C ASP A 197 -29.08 3.27 14.55
N GLN A 198 -28.36 4.27 15.04
CA GLN A 198 -28.31 5.59 14.40
C GLN A 198 -27.35 5.64 13.21
N VAL A 199 -26.34 4.78 13.18
CA VAL A 199 -25.38 4.65 12.07
C VAL A 199 -25.97 3.84 10.92
N ALA A 200 -26.67 2.74 11.22
CA ALA A 200 -27.16 1.76 10.26
C ALA A 200 -27.99 2.31 9.08
N PRO A 201 -28.84 3.37 9.25
CA PRO A 201 -29.64 3.91 8.15
C PRO A 201 -28.86 4.68 7.08
N TYR A 202 -27.63 5.09 7.37
CA TYR A 202 -26.85 5.93 6.46
C TYR A 202 -26.03 5.10 5.48
N PRO A 203 -25.89 5.57 4.23
CA PRO A 203 -25.03 4.91 3.26
C PRO A 203 -23.57 4.96 3.72
N SER A 204 -22.86 3.87 3.51
CA SER A 204 -21.43 3.79 3.78
C SER A 204 -20.77 3.04 2.62
N PRO A 205 -19.78 3.64 1.94
CA PRO A 205 -19.17 3.03 0.76
C PRO A 205 -18.42 1.75 1.13
N ALA A 206 -18.66 0.72 0.34
CA ALA A 206 -17.92 -0.55 0.41
C ALA A 206 -16.89 -0.63 -0.72
N LEU A 207 -15.76 -1.21 -0.44
CA LEU A 207 -14.80 -1.63 -1.47
C LEU A 207 -15.33 -2.83 -2.24
N ASP A 208 -14.80 -3.03 -3.43
CA ASP A 208 -15.03 -4.25 -4.20
C ASP A 208 -14.62 -5.49 -3.40
N VAL A 209 -15.37 -6.58 -3.61
CA VAL A 209 -15.12 -7.84 -2.92
C VAL A 209 -13.68 -8.31 -3.17
N GLY A 210 -12.96 -8.56 -2.08
CA GLY A 210 -11.58 -9.05 -2.09
C GLY A 210 -10.49 -7.99 -1.91
N MET A 211 -10.79 -6.70 -2.02
CA MET A 211 -9.78 -5.65 -1.84
C MET A 211 -9.27 -5.57 -0.40
N ALA A 212 -10.17 -5.63 0.59
CA ALA A 212 -9.83 -5.58 2.01
C ALA A 212 -10.83 -6.45 2.81
N PRO A 213 -10.78 -7.78 2.70
CA PRO A 213 -11.84 -8.65 3.18
C PRO A 213 -12.03 -8.61 4.70
N MET A 214 -10.94 -8.51 5.47
CA MET A 214 -11.04 -8.46 6.93
C MET A 214 -11.59 -7.11 7.40
N LEU A 215 -11.12 -6.01 6.83
CA LEU A 215 -11.64 -4.68 7.12
C LEU A 215 -13.12 -4.57 6.75
N MET A 216 -13.49 -4.98 5.54
CA MET A 216 -14.89 -4.99 5.10
C MET A 216 -15.76 -5.85 6.01
N GLY A 217 -15.30 -7.04 6.39
CA GLY A 217 -16.03 -7.90 7.33
C GLY A 217 -16.28 -7.24 8.68
N GLN A 218 -15.29 -6.51 9.23
CA GLN A 218 -15.45 -5.78 10.48
C GLN A 218 -16.39 -4.58 10.36
N LEU A 219 -16.37 -3.86 9.24
CA LEU A 219 -17.30 -2.76 8.96
C LEU A 219 -18.72 -3.26 8.77
N HIS A 220 -18.94 -4.33 8.02
CA HIS A 220 -20.25 -4.97 7.87
C HIS A 220 -20.85 -5.42 9.19
N ALA A 221 -20.05 -5.98 10.09
CA ALA A 221 -20.52 -6.34 11.43
C ALA A 221 -21.01 -5.15 12.25
N ARG A 222 -20.70 -3.92 11.82
CA ARG A 222 -21.14 -2.63 12.43
C ARG A 222 -22.16 -1.87 11.57
N SER A 223 -22.77 -2.55 10.61
CA SER A 223 -23.72 -1.97 9.65
C SER A 223 -23.12 -0.85 8.77
N LEU A 224 -21.82 -0.89 8.56
CA LEU A 224 -21.07 0.00 7.66
C LEU A 224 -20.63 -0.76 6.39
N ALA A 225 -20.08 -0.05 5.42
CA ALA A 225 -19.67 -0.59 4.12
C ALA A 225 -20.84 -1.34 3.42
N THR A 226 -22.04 -0.77 3.47
CA THR A 226 -23.28 -1.40 3.00
C THR A 226 -23.62 -1.06 1.56
N THR A 227 -23.06 0.02 1.03
CA THR A 227 -23.38 0.54 -0.30
C THR A 227 -22.23 0.26 -1.26
N PRO A 228 -22.45 -0.51 -2.33
CA PRO A 228 -21.44 -0.65 -3.37
C PRO A 228 -21.02 0.73 -3.88
N SER A 229 -19.76 1.08 -3.69
CA SER A 229 -19.26 2.42 -4.02
C SER A 229 -18.89 2.58 -5.48
N GLY A 230 -18.67 1.47 -6.18
CA GLY A 230 -18.02 1.49 -7.50
C GLY A 230 -16.60 2.05 -7.49
N LEU A 231 -16.04 2.27 -6.31
CA LEU A 231 -14.66 2.71 -6.14
C LEU A 231 -13.73 1.62 -6.64
N LYS A 232 -13.05 1.93 -7.74
CA LYS A 232 -12.05 1.03 -8.34
C LYS A 232 -10.70 1.18 -7.69
N ASP A 233 -10.49 2.27 -6.99
CA ASP A 233 -9.23 2.64 -6.37
C ASP A 233 -9.41 2.88 -4.88
N HIS A 234 -8.46 2.40 -4.09
CA HIS A 234 -8.43 2.59 -2.65
C HIS A 234 -7.44 3.71 -2.33
N THR A 235 -7.72 4.91 -2.83
CA THR A 235 -6.91 6.10 -2.60
C THR A 235 -7.60 7.05 -1.63
N PHE A 236 -6.82 7.92 -0.99
CA PHE A 236 -7.36 8.97 -0.13
C PHE A 236 -8.41 9.83 -0.84
N GLY A 237 -8.16 10.22 -2.11
CA GLY A 237 -9.09 11.03 -2.89
C GLY A 237 -10.44 10.35 -3.13
N CYS A 238 -10.46 9.04 -3.35
CA CYS A 238 -11.71 8.28 -3.51
C CYS A 238 -12.52 8.24 -2.22
N TRP A 239 -11.87 8.03 -1.08
CA TRP A 239 -12.52 8.04 0.24
C TRP A 239 -13.06 9.41 0.62
N GLN A 240 -12.27 10.44 0.38
CA GLN A 240 -12.67 11.83 0.56
C GLN A 240 -13.92 12.15 -0.25
N ALA A 241 -13.93 11.83 -1.55
CA ALA A 241 -15.09 12.06 -2.41
C ALA A 241 -16.34 11.32 -1.91
N ALA A 242 -16.16 10.09 -1.43
CA ALA A 242 -17.26 9.28 -0.88
C ALA A 242 -17.84 9.85 0.43
N ALA A 243 -17.05 10.54 1.25
CA ALA A 243 -17.50 11.13 2.50
C ALA A 243 -18.01 12.58 2.35
N ALA A 244 -17.76 13.23 1.21
CA ALA A 244 -18.07 14.65 1.02
C ALA A 244 -19.53 14.96 0.63
N ASP A 245 -20.36 13.96 0.40
CA ASP A 245 -21.75 14.12 -0.08
C ASP A 245 -22.75 14.63 1.00
N GLY A 246 -22.32 14.74 2.25
CA GLY A 246 -23.12 15.21 3.37
C GLY A 246 -24.07 14.18 3.98
N ILE A 247 -24.16 12.97 3.44
CA ILE A 247 -25.07 11.89 3.91
C ILE A 247 -24.37 10.55 4.13
N SER A 248 -23.20 10.34 3.53
CA SER A 248 -22.46 9.09 3.64
C SER A 248 -21.55 9.08 4.87
N LEU A 249 -21.44 7.90 5.47
CA LEU A 249 -20.49 7.62 6.54
C LEU A 249 -19.26 6.91 5.94
N SER A 250 -18.07 7.33 6.36
CA SER A 250 -16.83 6.71 5.97
C SER A 250 -15.93 6.48 7.19
N TYR A 251 -14.74 5.97 6.99
CA TYR A 251 -13.79 5.74 8.06
C TYR A 251 -12.41 6.26 7.64
N SER A 252 -11.60 6.62 8.61
CA SER A 252 -10.26 7.16 8.36
C SER A 252 -9.30 6.83 9.49
N PRO A 253 -8.00 6.68 9.21
CA PRO A 253 -6.99 6.70 10.24
C PRO A 253 -6.89 8.10 10.87
N PRO A 254 -6.51 8.21 12.16
CA PRO A 254 -6.48 9.49 12.87
C PRO A 254 -5.50 10.50 12.27
N HIS A 255 -4.41 10.05 11.65
CA HIS A 255 -3.40 10.91 11.05
C HIS A 255 -3.83 11.54 9.71
N ASP A 256 -4.94 11.10 9.11
CA ASP A 256 -5.50 11.75 7.92
C ASP A 256 -6.57 12.80 8.24
N LEU A 257 -6.97 12.95 9.51
CA LEU A 257 -8.05 13.86 9.89
C LEU A 257 -7.78 15.31 9.52
N ALA A 258 -6.55 15.79 9.68
CA ALA A 258 -6.19 17.16 9.29
C ALA A 258 -6.38 17.40 7.77
N ARG A 259 -6.03 16.41 6.95
CA ARG A 259 -6.25 16.45 5.49
C ARG A 259 -7.75 16.45 5.16
N LEU A 260 -8.54 15.66 5.88
CA LEU A 260 -9.99 15.56 5.69
C LEU A 260 -10.72 16.85 6.09
N GLN A 261 -10.28 17.54 7.15
CA GLN A 261 -10.87 18.81 7.59
C GLN A 261 -10.85 19.89 6.50
N ALA A 262 -9.83 19.90 5.63
CA ALA A 262 -9.78 20.80 4.48
C ALA A 262 -10.96 20.61 3.50
N TYR A 263 -11.66 19.49 3.58
CA TYR A 263 -12.82 19.13 2.77
C TYR A 263 -14.14 19.14 3.57
N GLY A 264 -14.11 19.69 4.78
CA GLY A 264 -15.27 19.72 5.67
C GLY A 264 -15.66 18.36 6.24
N ILE A 265 -14.75 17.39 6.26
CA ILE A 265 -14.98 16.06 6.82
C ILE A 265 -14.39 16.02 8.23
N GLU A 266 -15.20 15.58 9.20
CA GLU A 266 -14.86 15.55 10.62
C GLU A 266 -15.21 14.18 11.23
N THR A 267 -14.62 13.91 12.38
CA THR A 267 -14.93 12.70 13.16
C THR A 267 -16.28 12.78 13.83
N LEU A 268 -16.99 11.67 13.84
CA LEU A 268 -18.18 11.47 14.64
C LEU A 268 -17.84 10.86 16.01
N PRO A 269 -18.59 11.19 17.09
CA PRO A 269 -18.40 10.63 18.41
C PRO A 269 -18.94 9.18 18.49
N TYR A 270 -18.37 8.31 17.67
CA TYR A 270 -18.72 6.89 17.57
C TYR A 270 -17.44 6.04 17.55
N GLU A 271 -17.35 5.12 18.48
CA GLU A 271 -16.21 4.20 18.58
C GLU A 271 -16.39 3.03 17.61
N LEU A 272 -15.61 2.98 16.54
CA LEU A 272 -15.64 1.87 15.58
C LEU A 272 -15.11 0.57 16.20
N GLY A 273 -14.17 0.64 17.14
CA GLY A 273 -13.51 -0.53 17.71
C GLY A 273 -12.77 -1.38 16.66
N ILE A 274 -12.22 -0.75 15.63
CA ILE A 274 -11.39 -1.39 14.60
C ILE A 274 -9.98 -0.84 14.75
N THR A 275 -9.07 -1.70 15.17
CA THR A 275 -7.65 -1.37 15.33
C THR A 275 -6.88 -1.84 14.11
N GLU A 276 -6.07 -0.95 13.56
CA GLU A 276 -5.13 -1.24 12.47
C GLU A 276 -3.69 -1.16 12.99
N VAL A 277 -2.80 -1.92 12.36
CA VAL A 277 -1.35 -1.85 12.57
C VAL A 277 -0.69 -1.48 11.25
N GLY A 278 -0.13 -0.27 11.20
CA GLY A 278 0.71 0.15 10.09
C GLY A 278 2.06 -0.55 10.14
N ALA A 279 2.50 -1.12 9.02
CA ALA A 279 3.73 -1.89 8.93
C ALA A 279 4.44 -1.71 7.60
N VAL A 280 5.72 -2.10 7.57
CA VAL A 280 6.47 -2.33 6.33
C VAL A 280 6.48 -3.82 6.05
N LEU A 281 5.97 -4.21 4.89
CA LEU A 281 6.01 -5.58 4.38
C LEU A 281 7.07 -5.67 3.28
N GLY A 282 7.82 -6.77 3.22
CA GLY A 282 8.81 -7.01 2.19
C GLY A 282 9.13 -8.50 2.03
N HIS A 283 9.81 -8.82 0.92
CA HIS A 283 10.31 -10.17 0.76
C HIS A 283 11.33 -10.48 1.89
N ARG A 284 11.28 -11.71 2.43
CA ARG A 284 12.14 -12.14 3.54
C ARG A 284 13.62 -11.77 3.30
N ASP A 285 14.18 -12.14 2.16
CA ASP A 285 15.58 -11.88 1.83
C ASP A 285 15.93 -10.37 1.86
N ALA A 286 14.98 -9.49 1.54
CA ALA A 286 15.17 -8.04 1.57
C ALA A 286 15.07 -7.51 3.01
N ILE A 287 14.07 -7.95 3.77
CA ILE A 287 13.87 -7.54 5.17
C ILE A 287 15.04 -8.01 6.07
N GLU A 288 15.61 -9.18 5.79
CA GLU A 288 16.75 -9.73 6.52
C GLU A 288 18.08 -9.10 6.10
N ASP A 289 18.14 -8.43 4.95
CA ASP A 289 19.34 -7.73 4.50
C ASP A 289 19.66 -6.53 5.41
N GLY A 290 20.92 -6.45 5.84
CA GLY A 290 21.38 -5.38 6.74
C GLY A 290 21.21 -3.98 6.16
N CYS A 291 21.30 -3.81 4.84
CA CYS A 291 21.07 -2.52 4.17
C CYS A 291 19.61 -2.08 4.30
N PHE A 292 18.66 -3.01 4.11
CA PHE A 292 17.24 -2.72 4.29
C PHE A 292 16.90 -2.36 5.74
N HIS A 293 17.47 -3.10 6.70
CA HIS A 293 17.26 -2.82 8.11
C HIS A 293 17.79 -1.43 8.51
N THR A 294 18.93 -1.04 7.97
CA THR A 294 19.50 0.31 8.16
C THR A 294 18.59 1.38 7.56
N HIS A 295 18.06 1.14 6.36
CA HIS A 295 17.10 2.01 5.70
C HIS A 295 15.80 2.16 6.54
N LEU A 296 15.24 1.05 6.99
CA LEU A 296 14.03 1.04 7.82
C LEU A 296 14.22 1.79 9.15
N LYS A 297 15.38 1.62 9.81
CA LYS A 297 15.73 2.38 11.02
C LYS A 297 15.87 3.87 10.76
N ALA A 298 16.33 4.28 9.60
CA ALA A 298 16.39 5.69 9.20
C ALA A 298 15.00 6.27 8.91
N MET A 299 14.09 5.48 8.37
CA MET A 299 12.71 5.90 8.08
C MET A 299 11.85 6.09 9.33
N ALA A 300 11.95 5.20 10.31
CA ALA A 300 11.08 5.20 11.49
C ALA A 300 11.05 6.55 12.25
N PRO A 301 12.16 7.24 12.53
CA PRO A 301 12.14 8.57 13.13
C PRO A 301 11.49 9.65 12.26
N LEU A 302 11.55 9.49 10.94
CA LEU A 302 10.95 10.43 10.00
C LEU A 302 9.42 10.32 10.04
N PHE A 303 8.87 9.12 10.05
CA PHE A 303 7.42 8.90 10.24
C PHE A 303 6.91 9.58 11.50
N ARG A 304 7.64 9.49 12.62
CA ARG A 304 7.26 10.12 13.89
C ARG A 304 7.29 11.65 13.85
N LYS A 305 8.09 12.25 12.98
CA LYS A 305 8.23 13.70 12.82
C LYS A 305 7.26 14.29 11.78
N SER A 306 6.49 13.45 11.06
CA SER A 306 5.50 13.94 10.11
C SER A 306 4.43 14.78 10.83
N GLU A 307 3.89 15.78 10.16
CA GLU A 307 2.78 16.59 10.70
C GLU A 307 1.57 15.70 11.03
N ALA A 308 1.31 14.72 10.20
CA ALA A 308 0.25 13.74 10.41
C ALA A 308 0.41 12.98 11.73
N ALA A 309 1.64 12.63 12.13
CA ALA A 309 1.91 11.97 13.40
C ALA A 309 1.68 12.88 14.62
N ALA A 310 1.77 14.19 14.47
CA ALA A 310 1.56 15.16 15.55
C ALA A 310 0.09 15.29 15.97
N HIS A 311 -0.85 14.90 15.11
CA HIS A 311 -2.30 15.01 15.41
C HIS A 311 -2.84 13.96 16.38
N GLY A 312 -2.00 13.06 16.89
CA GLY A 312 -2.36 12.08 17.92
C GLY A 312 -3.02 10.81 17.37
N GLY A 313 -3.39 9.91 18.27
CA GLY A 313 -4.08 8.65 17.92
C GLY A 313 -3.16 7.56 17.36
N LEU A 314 -1.86 7.81 17.22
CA LEU A 314 -0.85 6.84 16.80
C LEU A 314 -0.07 6.31 18.01
N HIS A 315 -0.03 5.00 18.17
CA HIS A 315 0.83 4.31 19.13
C HIS A 315 2.02 3.69 18.40
N TRP A 316 3.19 4.29 18.54
CA TRP A 316 4.41 3.80 17.90
C TRP A 316 4.89 2.51 18.55
N LEU A 317 5.22 1.52 17.74
CA LEU A 317 5.72 0.21 18.17
C LEU A 317 7.24 0.11 18.03
N CYS A 318 7.87 1.01 17.26
CA CYS A 318 9.32 1.08 17.02
C CYS A 318 10.01 2.19 17.85
#